data_ec97e8a4d45a36fe942f375790ae118b
#
_entry.id   ec97e8a4d45a36fe942f375790ae118b
#
_cell.length_a   1.000
_cell.length_b   1.000
_cell.length_c   1.000
_cell.angle_alpha   90.00
_cell.angle_beta   90.00
_cell.angle_gamma   90.00
#
_symmetry.space_group_name_H-M   'P 1'
#
loop_
_entity.id
_entity.type
_entity.pdbx_description
1 polymer ?
#
loop_
_entity_poly.entity_id
_entity_poly.type
_entity_poly.pdbx_seq_one_letter_code
_entity_poly.pdbx_strand_id
1 'polypeptide(L)'
;MAEYKNIMVYVETAEENPVKVGLEMLSPAKEHAEKVTAVVIGSGVADAAKKVAEAGADQVICVDSEDYKEYNLDAYAAVLTQLVKDENPEAVFIGGTQDGKDIAPAVAAKLG
;
A
#
# COMPACT_ATOMS: atom_id res chain seq x y z
N MET A 1 -3.29 -22.63 5.54
CA MET A 1 -4.00 -22.45 4.26
C MET A 1 -4.38 -20.99 4.08
N ALA A 2 -4.13 -20.44 2.90
CA ALA A 2 -4.45 -19.04 2.63
C ALA A 2 -5.97 -18.85 2.45
N GLU A 3 -6.54 -17.86 3.13
CA GLU A 3 -7.95 -17.51 3.04
C GLU A 3 -8.25 -16.67 1.81
N TYR A 4 -7.25 -15.93 1.32
CA TYR A 4 -7.37 -15.02 0.19
C TYR A 4 -6.34 -15.35 -0.88
N LYS A 5 -6.67 -15.06 -2.13
CA LYS A 5 -5.72 -15.23 -3.22
C LYS A 5 -4.74 -14.06 -3.27
N ASN A 6 -5.23 -12.86 -3.03
CA ASN A 6 -4.44 -11.65 -3.16
C ASN A 6 -4.87 -10.60 -2.13
N ILE A 7 -3.92 -10.15 -1.32
CA ILE A 7 -4.12 -9.03 -0.40
C ILE A 7 -3.20 -7.91 -0.83
N MET A 8 -3.74 -6.69 -0.93
CA MET A 8 -2.97 -5.49 -1.20
C MET A 8 -2.68 -4.79 0.13
N VAL A 9 -1.43 -4.37 0.32
CA VAL A 9 -1.01 -3.64 1.52
C VAL A 9 -0.48 -2.28 1.09
N TYR A 10 -1.12 -1.21 1.56
CA TYR A 10 -0.62 0.14 1.34
C TYR A 10 0.43 0.45 2.43
N VAL A 11 1.68 0.63 2.01
CA VAL A 11 2.78 0.92 2.91
C VAL A 11 3.13 2.41 2.79
N GLU A 12 2.85 3.17 3.86
CA GLU A 12 3.20 4.58 3.90
C GLU A 12 4.71 4.77 3.99
N THR A 13 5.19 5.90 3.49
CA THR A 13 6.57 6.31 3.63
C THR A 13 6.65 7.61 4.42
N ALA A 14 7.71 7.74 5.22
CA ALA A 14 8.06 8.98 5.91
C ALA A 14 9.54 9.20 5.65
N GLU A 15 9.89 10.40 5.16
CA GLU A 15 11.27 10.72 4.82
C GLU A 15 11.90 9.66 3.89
N GLU A 16 11.14 9.22 2.90
CA GLU A 16 11.55 8.24 1.88
C GLU A 16 11.77 6.82 2.43
N ASN A 17 11.40 6.57 3.68
CA ASN A 17 11.49 5.24 4.28
C ASN A 17 10.10 4.67 4.56
N PRO A 18 9.93 3.33 4.48
CA PRO A 18 8.65 2.73 4.82
C PRO A 18 8.37 2.90 6.32
N VAL A 19 7.12 3.20 6.63
CA VAL A 19 6.66 3.32 8.02
C VAL A 19 6.53 1.93 8.63
N LYS A 20 6.97 1.77 9.87
CA LYS A 20 6.97 0.50 10.57
C LYS A 20 5.62 -0.22 10.56
N VAL A 21 4.53 0.52 10.75
CA VAL A 21 3.18 -0.04 10.74
C VAL A 21 2.90 -0.77 9.42
N GLY A 22 3.29 -0.17 8.29
CA GLY A 22 3.11 -0.79 6.98
C GLY A 22 3.91 -2.09 6.85
N LEU A 23 5.15 -2.08 7.30
CA LEU A 23 5.99 -3.27 7.26
C LEU A 23 5.43 -4.39 8.14
N GLU A 24 4.88 -4.04 9.31
CA GLU A 24 4.30 -5.00 10.24
C GLU A 24 3.04 -5.67 9.70
N MET A 25 2.34 -5.03 8.77
CA MET A 25 1.15 -5.63 8.14
C MET A 25 1.48 -6.73 7.14
N LEU A 26 2.71 -6.77 6.63
CA LEU A 26 3.09 -7.75 5.60
C LEU A 26 3.05 -9.18 6.12
N SER A 27 3.50 -9.42 7.34
CA SER A 27 3.52 -10.76 7.90
C SER A 27 2.12 -11.37 8.05
N PRO A 28 1.15 -10.72 8.71
CA PRO A 28 -0.21 -11.26 8.76
C PRO A 28 -0.85 -11.35 7.38
N ALA A 29 -0.55 -10.43 6.46
CA ALA A 29 -1.07 -10.54 5.10
C ALA A 29 -0.57 -11.81 4.43
N LYS A 30 0.72 -12.14 4.59
CA LYS A 30 1.30 -13.36 4.03
C LYS A 30 0.67 -14.62 4.61
N GLU A 31 0.29 -14.60 5.89
CA GLU A 31 -0.35 -15.74 6.53
C GLU A 31 -1.72 -16.05 5.95
N HIS A 32 -2.41 -15.02 5.45
CA HIS A 32 -3.80 -15.14 5.00
C HIS A 32 -3.96 -15.07 3.48
N ALA A 33 -2.89 -14.85 2.72
CA ALA A 33 -2.99 -14.72 1.27
C ALA A 33 -1.93 -15.53 0.55
N GLU A 34 -2.29 -15.99 -0.63
CA GLU A 34 -1.34 -16.67 -1.53
C GLU A 34 -0.36 -15.66 -2.12
N LYS A 35 -0.81 -14.42 -2.35
CA LYS A 35 0.00 -13.35 -2.91
C LYS A 35 -0.26 -12.05 -2.15
N VAL A 36 0.81 -11.36 -1.79
CA VAL A 36 0.74 -10.03 -1.16
C VAL A 36 1.36 -9.01 -2.09
N THR A 37 0.57 -8.02 -2.47
CA THR A 37 0.99 -6.90 -3.29
C THR A 37 1.09 -5.66 -2.42
N ALA A 38 2.29 -5.12 -2.26
CA ALA A 38 2.49 -3.89 -1.50
C ALA A 38 2.47 -2.69 -2.46
N VAL A 39 1.95 -1.57 -1.99
CA VAL A 39 1.90 -0.33 -2.75
C VAL A 39 2.66 0.75 -1.99
N VAL A 40 3.59 1.41 -2.68
CA VAL A 40 4.36 2.53 -2.14
C VAL A 40 4.16 3.71 -3.07
N ILE A 41 3.70 4.84 -2.55
CA ILE A 41 3.46 6.06 -3.33
C ILE A 41 4.30 7.19 -2.74
N GLY A 42 5.02 7.92 -3.58
CA GLY A 42 5.80 9.06 -3.12
C GLY A 42 6.78 9.56 -4.16
N SER A 43 7.77 10.31 -3.69
CA SER A 43 8.89 10.78 -4.52
C SER A 43 10.19 10.29 -3.90
N GLY A 44 11.05 9.70 -4.71
CA GLY A 44 12.31 9.13 -4.23
C GLY A 44 12.10 7.89 -3.36
N VAL A 45 11.09 7.08 -3.65
CA VAL A 45 10.69 5.94 -2.81
C VAL A 45 11.17 4.57 -3.34
N ALA A 46 12.06 4.56 -4.32
CA ALA A 46 12.57 3.30 -4.88
C ALA A 46 13.26 2.42 -3.82
N ASP A 47 14.05 3.03 -2.93
CA ASP A 47 14.71 2.29 -1.86
C ASP A 47 13.71 1.78 -0.83
N ALA A 48 12.66 2.55 -0.56
CA ALA A 48 11.57 2.11 0.32
C ALA A 48 10.87 0.89 -0.26
N ALA A 49 10.60 0.89 -1.57
CA ALA A 49 10.01 -0.25 -2.26
C ALA A 49 10.87 -1.50 -2.13
N LYS A 50 12.20 -1.34 -2.23
CA LYS A 50 13.15 -2.43 -2.04
C LYS A 50 13.06 -3.04 -0.65
N LYS A 51 13.00 -2.19 0.37
CA LYS A 51 12.86 -2.64 1.77
C LYS A 51 11.55 -3.38 1.99
N VAL A 52 10.49 -2.92 1.36
CA VAL A 52 9.18 -3.58 1.43
C VAL A 52 9.23 -4.96 0.77
N ALA A 53 9.89 -5.09 -0.37
CA ALA A 53 10.07 -6.38 -1.03
C ALA A 53 10.87 -7.34 -0.14
N GLU A 54 11.93 -6.85 0.49
CA GLU A 54 12.75 -7.65 1.41
C GLU A 54 11.97 -8.08 2.66
N ALA A 55 10.96 -7.30 3.05
CA ALA A 55 10.14 -7.60 4.22
C ALA A 55 9.06 -8.66 3.93
N GLY A 56 8.94 -9.12 2.68
CA GLY A 56 8.10 -10.27 2.35
C GLY A 56 7.00 -10.07 1.34
N ALA A 57 6.87 -8.89 0.73
CA ALA A 57 5.87 -8.69 -0.30
C ALA A 57 6.25 -9.49 -1.56
N ASP A 58 5.27 -10.14 -2.16
CA ASP A 58 5.49 -10.91 -3.40
C ASP A 58 5.62 -9.99 -4.61
N GLN A 59 4.93 -8.87 -4.58
CA GLN A 59 4.97 -7.85 -5.61
C GLN A 59 4.95 -6.48 -4.94
N VAL A 60 5.73 -5.54 -5.45
CA VAL A 60 5.69 -4.16 -4.97
C VAL A 60 5.37 -3.25 -6.15
N ILE A 61 4.30 -2.48 -6.00
CA ILE A 61 3.95 -1.44 -6.98
C ILE A 61 4.49 -0.13 -6.43
N CYS A 62 5.51 0.40 -7.09
CA CYS A 62 6.16 1.63 -6.67
C CYS A 62 5.71 2.77 -7.59
N VAL A 63 4.94 3.70 -7.03
CA VAL A 63 4.50 4.89 -7.77
C VAL A 63 5.39 6.05 -7.33
N ASP A 64 6.48 6.24 -8.06
CA ASP A 64 7.51 7.23 -7.73
C ASP A 64 7.42 8.40 -8.71
N SER A 65 7.02 9.55 -8.21
CA SER A 65 6.90 10.77 -9.00
C SER A 65 7.01 11.99 -8.10
N GLU A 66 7.59 13.07 -8.60
CA GLU A 66 7.62 14.33 -7.88
C GLU A 66 6.23 14.86 -7.55
N ASP A 67 5.23 14.46 -8.32
CA ASP A 67 3.83 14.83 -8.07
C ASP A 67 3.35 14.32 -6.71
N TYR A 68 3.98 13.29 -6.17
CA TYR A 68 3.61 12.69 -4.89
C TYR A 68 4.61 12.98 -3.78
N LYS A 69 5.46 13.99 -3.97
CA LYS A 69 6.47 14.38 -2.98
C LYS A 69 5.85 14.74 -1.64
N GLU A 70 4.73 15.46 -1.67
CA GLU A 70 3.98 15.78 -0.47
C GLU A 70 2.69 14.97 -0.47
N TYR A 71 2.31 14.49 0.71
CA TYR A 71 1.07 13.73 0.84
C TYR A 71 -0.13 14.60 0.46
N ASN A 72 -0.93 14.12 -0.46
CA ASN A 72 -2.18 14.75 -0.87
C ASN A 72 -3.25 13.65 -0.87
N LEU A 73 -4.23 13.79 -0.01
CA LEU A 73 -5.27 12.78 0.17
C LEU A 73 -5.97 12.42 -1.15
N ASP A 74 -6.40 13.42 -1.91
CA ASP A 74 -7.13 13.17 -3.16
C ASP A 74 -6.27 12.46 -4.21
N ALA A 75 -5.02 12.89 -4.36
CA ALA A 75 -4.10 12.30 -5.33
C ALA A 75 -3.74 10.86 -4.96
N TYR A 76 -3.39 10.63 -3.69
CA TYR A 76 -3.03 9.30 -3.22
C TYR A 76 -4.22 8.34 -3.25
N ALA A 77 -5.39 8.81 -2.85
CA ALA A 77 -6.61 8.00 -2.89
C ALA A 77 -6.98 7.63 -4.33
N ALA A 78 -6.80 8.55 -5.28
CA ALA A 78 -7.07 8.27 -6.69
C ALA A 78 -6.14 7.18 -7.23
N VAL A 79 -4.84 7.27 -6.92
CA VAL A 79 -3.86 6.26 -7.33
C VAL A 79 -4.18 4.91 -6.72
N LEU A 80 -4.41 4.86 -5.41
CA LEU A 80 -4.68 3.61 -4.72
C LEU A 80 -5.97 2.96 -5.22
N THR A 81 -7.01 3.78 -5.45
CA THR A 81 -8.28 3.29 -6.00
C THR A 81 -8.08 2.65 -7.37
N GLN A 82 -7.29 3.29 -8.24
CA GLN A 82 -7.03 2.75 -9.56
C GLN A 82 -6.27 1.43 -9.47
N LEU A 83 -5.28 1.35 -8.58
CA LEU A 83 -4.52 0.11 -8.39
C LEU A 83 -5.40 -1.02 -7.84
N VAL A 84 -6.33 -0.71 -6.95
CA VAL A 84 -7.29 -1.69 -6.45
C VAL A 84 -8.14 -2.23 -7.59
N LYS A 85 -8.59 -1.36 -8.48
CA LYS A 85 -9.38 -1.78 -9.65
C LYS A 85 -8.57 -2.64 -10.60
N ASP A 86 -7.31 -2.26 -10.85
CA ASP A 86 -6.44 -2.97 -11.79
C ASP A 86 -6.00 -4.34 -11.26
N GLU A 87 -5.61 -4.41 -9.99
CA GLU A 87 -5.10 -5.64 -9.37
C GLU A 87 -6.20 -6.52 -8.79
N ASN A 88 -7.36 -5.96 -8.55
CA ASN A 88 -8.53 -6.65 -8.02
C ASN A 88 -8.24 -7.53 -6.80
N PRO A 89 -7.62 -6.97 -5.72
CA PRO A 89 -7.35 -7.75 -4.52
C PRO A 89 -8.64 -8.09 -3.78
N GLU A 90 -8.61 -9.19 -3.04
CA GLU A 90 -9.75 -9.58 -2.21
C GLU A 90 -9.83 -8.77 -0.92
N ALA A 91 -8.69 -8.24 -0.45
CA ALA A 91 -8.64 -7.38 0.73
C ALA A 91 -7.54 -6.34 0.56
N VAL A 92 -7.71 -5.19 1.20
CA VAL A 92 -6.74 -4.10 1.21
C VAL A 92 -6.44 -3.74 2.67
N PHE A 93 -5.18 -3.82 3.06
CA PHE A 93 -4.75 -3.47 4.40
C PHE A 93 -4.14 -2.06 4.38
N ILE A 94 -4.65 -1.20 5.25
CA ILE A 94 -4.16 0.18 5.39
C ILE A 94 -3.90 0.41 6.88
N GLY A 95 -2.71 0.91 7.22
CA GLY A 95 -2.34 1.12 8.61
C GLY A 95 -3.18 2.17 9.33
N GLY A 96 -3.27 2.06 10.66
CA GLY A 96 -4.04 2.96 11.50
C GLY A 96 -3.34 4.28 11.83
N THR A 97 -2.48 4.78 10.94
CA THR A 97 -1.85 6.09 11.06
C THR A 97 -2.86 7.18 10.72
N GLN A 98 -2.52 8.44 10.96
CA GLN A 98 -3.41 9.54 10.62
C GLN A 98 -3.72 9.56 9.12
N ASP A 99 -2.69 9.42 8.29
CA ASP A 99 -2.88 9.41 6.84
C ASP A 99 -3.69 8.18 6.40
N GLY A 100 -3.42 7.01 7.00
CA GLY A 100 -4.16 5.79 6.70
C GLY A 100 -5.63 5.90 7.09
N LYS A 101 -5.93 6.56 8.20
CA LYS A 101 -7.31 6.77 8.63
C LYS A 101 -8.08 7.70 7.71
N ASP A 102 -7.37 8.60 7.02
CA ASP A 102 -7.98 9.51 6.07
C ASP A 102 -8.15 8.86 4.69
N ILE A 103 -7.14 8.11 4.24
CA ILE A 103 -7.13 7.52 2.90
C ILE A 103 -8.09 6.34 2.77
N ALA A 104 -8.24 5.54 3.82
CA ALA A 104 -9.08 4.34 3.76
C ALA A 104 -10.53 4.66 3.42
N PRO A 105 -11.23 5.58 4.12
CA PRO A 105 -12.60 5.92 3.74
C PRO A 105 -12.70 6.61 2.38
N ALA A 106 -11.67 7.38 1.97
CA ALA A 106 -11.67 8.02 0.66
C ALA A 106 -11.62 6.98 -0.46
N VAL A 107 -10.79 5.96 -0.32
CA VAL A 107 -10.71 4.87 -1.30
C VAL A 107 -12.01 4.08 -1.31
N ALA A 108 -12.56 3.76 -0.15
CA ALA A 108 -13.82 3.02 -0.05
C ALA A 108 -14.95 3.77 -0.75
N ALA A 109 -15.04 5.09 -0.56
CA ALA A 109 -16.05 5.91 -1.22
C ALA A 109 -15.92 5.90 -2.74
N LYS A 110 -14.69 5.93 -3.26
CA LYS A 110 -14.42 5.90 -4.70
C LYS A 110 -14.72 4.54 -5.33
N LEU A 111 -14.60 3.47 -4.55
CA LEU A 111 -14.91 2.13 -5.04
C LEU A 111 -16.40 1.81 -5.01
N GLY A 112 -17.15 2.56 -4.27
CA GLY A 112 -18.56 2.33 -4.08
C GLY A 112 -18.78 1.35 -2.95
#